data_7b8e26899d8d742eed18824bdfaa5362
#
_entry.id   7b8e26899d8d742eed18824bdfaa5362
#
_cell.length_a   1.000
_cell.length_b   1.000
_cell.length_c   1.000
_cell.angle_alpha   90.00
_cell.angle_beta   90.00
_cell.angle_gamma   90.00
#
_symmetry.space_group_name_H-M   'P 1'
#
loop_
_entity.id
_entity.type
_entity.pdbx_description
1 polymer ?
#
loop_
_entity_poly.entity_id
_entity_poly.type
_entity_poly.pdbx_seq_one_letter_code
_entity_poly.pdbx_strand_id
1 'polypeptide(L)'
;MPFSYLALSLQGIMQKTLNTTDRQSQNRKGGLALVKTMWPAFRRVFLLAAFVAVGGNYTAQAQQEPVFAHYWDLEAQYNPAAVGRTPELNINAAFQSHASGFEDAGSTMYAGADMAFQIGNTRHGVGALFMRDEIGLFAHQRFALQYAYHLKLFGGILSIGASLDMLNEKIDGSKADLGDANDPAFPSSELSGSKFDVSAGIYYLHGPWYGGIAALHLTMPTVYLGETNELKVKSLYNLVAGYNIKTRNPLFTIVPSTMLRFDGSQFRADLTGRLQYARDKKRLYGGASYSPQHSVTLFVGGRFHGVDLSYSYEANTSGMGIESGHLEVTLGYRMDLNLGKKGKNKHQSVRFL
;
A
#
# COMPACT_ATOMS: atom_id res chain seq x y z
N MET A 1 -28.11 61.28 11.82
CA MET A 1 -26.80 60.67 11.51
C MET A 1 -26.85 59.17 11.73
N PRO A 2 -27.28 58.33 10.80
CA PRO A 2 -26.90 56.89 10.83
C PRO A 2 -26.52 56.28 9.49
N PHE A 3 -26.48 57.03 8.37
CA PHE A 3 -26.22 56.45 7.05
C PHE A 3 -24.72 56.25 6.71
N SER A 4 -23.82 56.96 7.38
CA SER A 4 -22.34 56.85 7.13
C SER A 4 -21.70 55.60 7.70
N TYR A 5 -22.21 55.05 8.79
CA TYR A 5 -21.68 53.82 9.39
C TYR A 5 -22.03 52.54 8.62
N LEU A 6 -23.20 52.53 7.96
CA LEU A 6 -23.63 51.39 7.17
C LEU A 6 -22.84 51.26 5.86
N ALA A 7 -22.46 52.38 5.25
CA ALA A 7 -21.66 52.42 4.03
C ALA A 7 -20.19 51.91 4.26
N LEU A 8 -19.59 52.27 5.39
CA LEU A 8 -18.25 51.83 5.75
C LEU A 8 -18.19 50.33 6.09
N SER A 9 -19.24 49.78 6.72
CA SER A 9 -19.31 48.37 7.02
C SER A 9 -19.51 47.50 5.76
N LEU A 10 -20.31 47.97 4.81
CA LEU A 10 -20.52 47.29 3.51
C LEU A 10 -19.27 47.36 2.63
N GLN A 11 -18.51 48.45 2.63
CA GLN A 11 -17.23 48.53 1.92
C GLN A 11 -16.18 47.58 2.51
N GLY A 12 -16.11 47.43 3.85
CA GLY A 12 -15.23 46.50 4.52
C GLY A 12 -15.53 45.02 4.21
N ILE A 13 -16.81 44.67 4.12
CA ILE A 13 -17.25 43.31 3.78
C ILE A 13 -16.98 43.03 2.31
N MET A 14 -17.24 43.97 1.43
CA MET A 14 -17.00 43.82 -0.01
C MET A 14 -15.50 43.69 -0.34
N GLN A 15 -14.65 44.47 0.31
CA GLN A 15 -13.20 44.37 0.17
C GLN A 15 -12.62 43.03 0.73
N LYS A 16 -13.20 42.52 1.81
CA LYS A 16 -12.82 41.20 2.37
C LYS A 16 -13.23 40.08 1.45
N THR A 17 -14.36 40.13 0.80
CA THR A 17 -14.86 39.14 -0.16
C THR A 17 -14.05 39.17 -1.45
N LEU A 18 -13.71 40.34 -1.97
CA LEU A 18 -12.82 40.49 -3.14
C LEU A 18 -11.41 39.93 -2.90
N ASN A 19 -10.82 40.22 -1.73
CA ASN A 19 -9.49 39.72 -1.38
C ASN A 19 -9.45 38.18 -1.17
N THR A 20 -10.55 37.57 -0.69
CA THR A 20 -10.64 36.09 -0.58
C THR A 20 -10.84 35.44 -1.95
N THR A 21 -11.57 36.05 -2.86
CA THR A 21 -11.78 35.53 -4.23
C THR A 21 -10.48 35.62 -5.05
N ASP A 22 -9.72 36.70 -4.89
CA ASP A 22 -8.41 36.87 -5.58
C ASP A 22 -7.34 35.88 -5.05
N ARG A 23 -7.27 35.63 -3.74
CA ARG A 23 -6.38 34.60 -3.18
C ARG A 23 -6.75 33.18 -3.66
N GLN A 24 -8.04 32.87 -3.80
CA GLN A 24 -8.47 31.58 -4.35
C GLN A 24 -8.17 31.46 -5.84
N SER A 25 -8.27 32.56 -6.61
CA SER A 25 -7.93 32.55 -8.04
C SER A 25 -6.42 32.43 -8.28
N GLN A 26 -5.60 33.08 -7.47
CA GLN A 26 -4.13 32.95 -7.53
C GLN A 26 -3.64 31.53 -7.14
N ASN A 27 -4.24 30.91 -6.11
CA ASN A 27 -3.92 29.52 -5.76
C ASN A 27 -4.36 28.52 -6.85
N ARG A 28 -5.46 28.77 -7.55
CA ARG A 28 -5.88 27.96 -8.71
C ARG A 28 -4.93 28.12 -9.90
N LYS A 29 -4.44 29.33 -10.18
CA LYS A 29 -3.48 29.58 -11.27
C LYS A 29 -2.11 28.99 -10.98
N GLY A 30 -1.64 29.04 -9.72
CA GLY A 30 -0.40 28.39 -9.28
C GLY A 30 -0.45 26.87 -9.40
N GLY A 31 -1.56 26.23 -8.99
CA GLY A 31 -1.76 24.79 -9.13
C GLY A 31 -1.81 24.32 -10.59
N LEU A 32 -2.49 25.06 -11.46
CA LEU A 32 -2.53 24.76 -12.91
C LEU A 32 -1.17 24.94 -13.60
N ALA A 33 -0.37 25.92 -13.18
CA ALA A 33 0.96 26.17 -13.74
C ALA A 33 1.93 25.04 -13.33
N LEU A 34 1.90 24.58 -12.07
CA LEU A 34 2.68 23.44 -11.59
C LEU A 34 2.31 22.14 -12.31
N VAL A 35 1.02 21.88 -12.52
CA VAL A 35 0.57 20.71 -13.30
C VAL A 35 1.04 20.78 -14.75
N LYS A 36 0.99 21.96 -15.39
CA LYS A 36 1.49 22.11 -16.77
C LYS A 36 3.01 21.90 -16.87
N THR A 37 3.78 22.26 -15.84
CA THR A 37 5.26 22.13 -15.86
C THR A 37 5.69 20.70 -15.48
N MET A 38 4.96 20.01 -14.63
CA MET A 38 5.30 18.66 -14.18
C MET A 38 4.72 17.55 -15.07
N TRP A 39 3.64 17.82 -15.81
CA TRP A 39 3.00 16.86 -16.72
C TRP A 39 3.95 16.28 -17.78
N PRO A 40 4.83 17.06 -18.45
CA PRO A 40 5.79 16.50 -19.40
C PRO A 40 6.87 15.65 -18.72
N ALA A 41 7.28 15.97 -17.49
CA ALA A 41 8.24 15.16 -16.75
C ALA A 41 7.60 13.82 -16.31
N PHE A 42 6.38 13.86 -15.78
CA PHE A 42 5.61 12.67 -15.40
C PHE A 42 5.34 11.77 -16.63
N ARG A 43 4.95 12.35 -17.75
CA ARG A 43 4.77 11.63 -19.01
C ARG A 43 6.06 10.95 -19.49
N ARG A 44 7.22 11.60 -19.34
CA ARG A 44 8.52 11.02 -19.70
C ARG A 44 8.90 9.86 -18.77
N VAL A 45 8.72 10.02 -17.46
CA VAL A 45 8.97 8.94 -16.48
C VAL A 45 8.03 7.77 -16.70
N PHE A 46 6.75 8.05 -16.97
CA PHE A 46 5.75 7.01 -17.28
C PHE A 46 6.07 6.28 -18.60
N LEU A 47 6.47 7.03 -19.65
CA LEU A 47 6.87 6.44 -20.92
C LEU A 47 8.19 5.67 -20.81
N LEU A 48 9.14 6.14 -19.96
CA LEU A 48 10.38 5.42 -19.69
C LEU A 48 10.11 4.11 -18.91
N ALA A 49 9.25 4.16 -17.90
CA ALA A 49 8.83 2.97 -17.16
C ALA A 49 8.07 1.97 -18.05
N ALA A 50 7.20 2.47 -18.93
CA ALA A 50 6.49 1.64 -19.92
C ALA A 50 7.47 1.05 -20.96
N PHE A 51 8.48 1.79 -21.37
CA PHE A 51 9.51 1.33 -22.32
C PHE A 51 10.42 0.26 -21.70
N VAL A 52 10.82 0.41 -20.44
CA VAL A 52 11.60 -0.59 -19.68
C VAL A 52 10.77 -1.86 -19.46
N ALA A 53 9.47 -1.72 -19.22
CA ALA A 53 8.55 -2.88 -19.03
C ALA A 53 8.35 -3.72 -20.31
N VAL A 54 8.52 -3.14 -21.50
CA VAL A 54 8.28 -3.82 -22.78
C VAL A 54 9.55 -4.50 -23.35
N GLY A 55 10.76 -4.12 -22.88
CA GLY A 55 12.03 -4.47 -23.51
C GLY A 55 12.80 -5.66 -22.93
N GLY A 56 12.34 -6.31 -21.86
CA GLY A 56 13.12 -7.35 -21.18
C GLY A 56 12.64 -8.78 -21.46
N ASN A 57 13.53 -9.63 -21.98
CA ASN A 57 13.35 -11.09 -21.95
C ASN A 57 13.74 -11.58 -20.54
N TYR A 58 12.76 -11.83 -19.68
CA TYR A 58 12.99 -12.30 -18.32
C TYR A 58 12.85 -13.83 -18.29
N THR A 59 13.87 -14.52 -17.78
CA THR A 59 13.80 -15.95 -17.49
C THR A 59 13.00 -16.12 -16.19
N ALA A 60 12.00 -17.01 -16.20
CA ALA A 60 11.21 -17.33 -15.02
C ALA A 60 12.11 -17.94 -13.93
N GLN A 61 12.29 -17.23 -12.83
CA GLN A 61 12.85 -17.75 -11.58
C GLN A 61 11.78 -17.59 -10.50
N ALA A 62 11.42 -18.69 -9.88
CA ALA A 62 10.26 -18.86 -9.02
C ALA A 62 10.48 -18.41 -7.58
N GLN A 63 10.76 -17.14 -7.30
CA GLN A 63 10.74 -16.58 -5.94
C GLN A 63 10.36 -15.11 -5.99
N GLN A 64 9.07 -14.83 -6.11
CA GLN A 64 8.55 -13.48 -5.83
C GLN A 64 7.66 -13.56 -4.60
N GLU A 65 7.83 -12.61 -3.68
CA GLU A 65 6.81 -12.38 -2.65
C GLU A 65 5.45 -12.12 -3.32
N PRO A 66 4.34 -12.59 -2.71
CA PRO A 66 3.01 -12.44 -3.27
C PRO A 66 2.65 -10.95 -3.49
N VAL A 67 1.83 -10.72 -4.50
CA VAL A 67 1.31 -9.40 -4.86
C VAL A 67 -0.19 -9.41 -4.66
N PHE A 68 -0.67 -8.52 -3.81
CA PHE A 68 -2.10 -8.29 -3.64
C PHE A 68 -2.60 -7.25 -4.64
N ALA A 69 -3.74 -7.49 -5.22
CA ALA A 69 -4.39 -6.57 -6.13
C ALA A 69 -4.73 -5.23 -5.45
N HIS A 70 -5.12 -5.29 -4.17
CA HIS A 70 -5.44 -4.12 -3.34
C HIS A 70 -4.22 -3.58 -2.57
N TYR A 71 -3.05 -3.49 -3.22
CA TYR A 71 -1.79 -3.06 -2.60
C TYR A 71 -1.89 -1.69 -1.89
N TRP A 72 -2.79 -0.81 -2.29
CA TRP A 72 -3.01 0.51 -1.67
C TRP A 72 -3.72 0.45 -0.31
N ASP A 73 -4.40 -0.63 0.02
CA ASP A 73 -4.98 -0.87 1.34
C ASP A 73 -4.01 -1.66 2.24
N LEU A 74 -3.00 -2.32 1.66
CA LEU A 74 -1.99 -3.17 2.31
C LEU A 74 -0.58 -2.59 2.21
N GLU A 75 -0.43 -1.25 2.13
CA GLU A 75 0.86 -0.61 1.84
C GLU A 75 1.97 -0.92 2.85
N ALA A 76 1.63 -1.22 4.12
CA ALA A 76 2.58 -1.65 5.14
C ALA A 76 3.32 -2.95 4.77
N GLN A 77 2.71 -3.83 3.96
CA GLN A 77 3.35 -5.03 3.41
C GLN A 77 4.55 -4.68 2.53
N TYR A 78 4.44 -3.61 1.77
CA TYR A 78 5.39 -3.24 0.71
C TYR A 78 6.37 -2.14 1.13
N ASN A 79 6.03 -1.36 2.17
CA ASN A 79 6.85 -0.23 2.60
C ASN A 79 6.63 0.06 4.10
N PRO A 80 7.63 -0.15 4.97
CA PRO A 80 7.51 0.13 6.40
C PRO A 80 7.28 1.62 6.71
N ALA A 81 7.62 2.55 5.80
CA ALA A 81 7.31 3.97 5.97
C ALA A 81 5.83 4.30 5.82
N ALA A 82 5.00 3.35 5.40
CA ALA A 82 3.56 3.53 5.26
C ALA A 82 2.79 3.43 6.58
N VAL A 83 3.36 2.85 7.64
CA VAL A 83 2.67 2.68 8.93
C VAL A 83 2.40 4.02 9.62
N GLY A 84 1.24 4.16 10.23
CA GLY A 84 0.86 5.36 11.00
C GLY A 84 0.66 6.62 10.15
N ARG A 85 0.43 6.52 8.84
CA ARG A 85 0.15 7.68 7.98
C ARG A 85 -1.18 8.34 8.29
N THR A 86 -2.15 7.59 8.77
CA THR A 86 -3.43 8.10 9.25
C THR A 86 -3.45 8.13 10.79
N PRO A 87 -4.25 9.02 11.43
CA PRO A 87 -4.36 9.04 12.89
C PRO A 87 -5.17 7.87 13.46
N GLU A 88 -5.75 7.07 12.60
CA GLU A 88 -6.61 5.93 12.94
C GLU A 88 -5.77 4.69 13.24
N LEU A 89 -6.30 3.78 14.03
CA LEU A 89 -5.87 2.38 14.03
C LEU A 89 -6.41 1.74 12.77
N ASN A 90 -5.51 1.24 11.94
CA ASN A 90 -5.85 0.46 10.75
C ASN A 90 -5.58 -1.01 11.04
N ILE A 91 -6.55 -1.86 10.79
CA ILE A 91 -6.41 -3.32 10.84
C ILE A 91 -6.80 -3.83 9.46
N ASN A 92 -5.94 -4.58 8.82
CA ASN A 92 -6.18 -5.10 7.47
C ASN A 92 -5.88 -6.60 7.44
N ALA A 93 -6.70 -7.33 6.70
CA ALA A 93 -6.48 -8.72 6.38
C ALA A 93 -6.73 -8.95 4.89
N ALA A 94 -6.03 -9.89 4.29
CA ALA A 94 -6.26 -10.31 2.92
C ALA A 94 -6.09 -11.81 2.80
N PHE A 95 -6.87 -12.39 1.92
CA PHE A 95 -6.77 -13.78 1.48
C PHE A 95 -6.75 -13.80 -0.04
N GLN A 96 -5.76 -14.47 -0.61
CA GLN A 96 -5.63 -14.68 -2.03
C GLN A 96 -5.51 -16.18 -2.30
N SER A 97 -6.37 -16.70 -3.18
CA SER A 97 -6.26 -18.07 -3.68
C SER A 97 -5.58 -18.03 -5.05
N HIS A 98 -4.52 -18.80 -5.21
CA HIS A 98 -3.78 -18.90 -6.46
C HIS A 98 -4.45 -19.91 -7.39
N ALA A 99 -4.41 -19.62 -8.70
CA ALA A 99 -4.85 -20.52 -9.76
C ALA A 99 -6.16 -21.28 -9.43
N SER A 100 -7.24 -20.54 -9.25
CA SER A 100 -8.54 -20.98 -8.73
C SER A 100 -9.20 -22.17 -9.48
N GLY A 101 -8.53 -22.74 -10.47
CA GLY A 101 -8.98 -23.92 -11.23
C GLY A 101 -8.17 -25.20 -10.96
N PHE A 102 -7.18 -25.17 -10.08
CA PHE A 102 -6.30 -26.31 -9.78
C PHE A 102 -6.38 -26.67 -8.30
N GLU A 103 -6.43 -28.00 -8.03
CA GLU A 103 -6.27 -28.51 -6.67
C GLU A 103 -4.85 -28.19 -6.18
N ASP A 104 -4.68 -27.79 -4.91
CA ASP A 104 -3.40 -27.47 -4.27
C ASP A 104 -2.59 -26.30 -4.90
N ALA A 105 -3.26 -25.41 -5.62
CA ALA A 105 -2.58 -24.26 -6.26
C ALA A 105 -1.96 -23.27 -5.27
N GLY A 106 -2.32 -23.37 -3.99
CA GLY A 106 -1.78 -22.54 -2.93
C GLY A 106 -2.64 -21.32 -2.58
N SER A 107 -2.22 -20.62 -1.52
CA SER A 107 -2.90 -19.43 -1.05
C SER A 107 -1.96 -18.49 -0.30
N THR A 108 -2.30 -17.21 -0.32
CA THR A 108 -1.62 -16.20 0.50
C THR A 108 -2.58 -15.61 1.51
N MET A 109 -2.15 -15.52 2.75
CA MET A 109 -2.84 -14.85 3.84
C MET A 109 -2.00 -13.69 4.36
N TYR A 110 -2.65 -12.58 4.62
CA TYR A 110 -2.06 -11.39 5.23
C TYR A 110 -2.94 -10.90 6.37
N ALA A 111 -2.31 -10.48 7.46
CA ALA A 111 -2.94 -9.74 8.54
C ALA A 111 -1.97 -8.67 9.03
N GLY A 112 -2.43 -7.43 9.17
CA GLY A 112 -1.60 -6.33 9.63
C GLY A 112 -2.41 -5.31 10.42
N ALA A 113 -1.72 -4.61 11.31
CA ALA A 113 -2.27 -3.49 12.04
C ALA A 113 -1.22 -2.39 12.17
N ASP A 114 -1.64 -1.14 12.00
CA ASP A 114 -0.79 0.01 12.22
C ASP A 114 -1.55 1.16 12.86
N MET A 115 -0.82 1.99 13.58
CA MET A 115 -1.37 3.18 14.23
C MET A 115 -0.36 4.30 14.29
N ALA A 116 -0.86 5.53 14.36
CA ALA A 116 -0.04 6.71 14.63
C ALA A 116 -0.12 7.11 16.11
N PHE A 117 0.99 7.64 16.61
CA PHE A 117 1.05 8.31 17.91
C PHE A 117 1.92 9.55 17.82
N GLN A 118 1.85 10.42 18.84
CA GLN A 118 2.61 11.66 18.89
C GLN A 118 3.58 11.66 20.05
N ILE A 119 4.82 12.04 19.78
CA ILE A 119 5.83 12.36 20.79
C ILE A 119 6.23 13.82 20.58
N GLY A 120 5.87 14.69 21.54
CA GLY A 120 6.04 16.13 21.37
C GLY A 120 5.26 16.67 20.17
N ASN A 121 5.96 17.29 19.23
CA ASN A 121 5.39 17.85 18.00
C ASN A 121 5.56 16.94 16.77
N THR A 122 6.10 15.75 16.95
CA THR A 122 6.38 14.81 15.88
C THR A 122 5.39 13.66 15.89
N ARG A 123 5.06 13.19 14.70
CA ARG A 123 4.17 12.04 14.49
C ARG A 123 5.03 10.82 14.20
N HIS A 124 4.65 9.71 14.80
CA HIS A 124 5.30 8.41 14.65
C HIS A 124 4.26 7.38 14.26
N GLY A 125 4.68 6.37 13.54
CA GLY A 125 3.89 5.20 13.20
C GLY A 125 4.52 3.94 13.77
N VAL A 126 3.68 3.01 14.23
CA VAL A 126 4.07 1.64 14.54
C VAL A 126 3.12 0.70 13.86
N GLY A 127 3.61 -0.45 13.48
CA GLY A 127 2.81 -1.49 12.85
C GLY A 127 3.38 -2.87 13.11
N ALA A 128 2.53 -3.86 12.95
CA ALA A 128 2.90 -5.25 12.94
C ALA A 128 2.13 -5.95 11.83
N LEU A 129 2.76 -6.91 11.17
CA LEU A 129 2.09 -7.72 10.16
C LEU A 129 2.55 -9.17 10.22
N PHE A 130 1.69 -10.02 9.73
CA PHE A 130 1.93 -11.42 9.45
C PHE A 130 1.50 -11.72 8.02
N MET A 131 2.32 -12.44 7.29
CA MET A 131 2.01 -12.98 5.98
C MET A 131 2.40 -14.45 5.94
N ARG A 132 1.56 -15.25 5.31
CA ARG A 132 1.83 -16.64 4.97
C ARG A 132 1.47 -16.87 3.51
N ASP A 133 2.42 -17.38 2.77
CA ASP A 133 2.28 -17.75 1.37
C ASP A 133 2.59 -19.23 1.20
N GLU A 134 1.67 -19.98 0.63
CA GLU A 134 1.80 -21.41 0.38
C GLU A 134 1.67 -21.67 -1.10
N ILE A 135 2.68 -22.30 -1.69
CA ILE A 135 2.69 -22.67 -3.10
C ILE A 135 3.28 -24.10 -3.22
N GLY A 136 2.44 -25.06 -3.51
CA GLY A 136 2.84 -26.45 -3.62
C GLY A 136 3.45 -26.97 -2.32
N LEU A 137 4.74 -27.35 -2.35
CA LEU A 137 5.47 -27.88 -1.20
C LEU A 137 6.07 -26.80 -0.30
N PHE A 138 6.09 -25.55 -0.74
CA PHE A 138 6.75 -24.45 -0.05
C PHE A 138 5.74 -23.60 0.73
N ALA A 139 6.13 -23.23 1.95
CA ALA A 139 5.41 -22.24 2.73
C ALA A 139 6.41 -21.18 3.24
N HIS A 140 6.14 -19.95 2.87
CA HIS A 140 6.87 -18.77 3.32
C HIS A 140 6.02 -18.02 4.35
N GLN A 141 6.59 -17.70 5.52
CA GLN A 141 5.95 -16.92 6.56
C GLN A 141 6.84 -15.74 6.95
N ARG A 142 6.23 -14.56 7.05
CA ARG A 142 6.90 -13.34 7.47
C ARG A 142 6.13 -12.69 8.60
N PHE A 143 6.82 -12.44 9.71
CA PHE A 143 6.39 -11.52 10.76
C PHE A 143 7.22 -10.25 10.66
N ALA A 144 6.60 -9.09 10.73
CA ALA A 144 7.31 -7.82 10.75
C ALA A 144 6.80 -6.91 11.85
N LEU A 145 7.73 -6.28 12.57
CA LEU A 145 7.50 -5.14 13.44
C LEU A 145 8.04 -3.90 12.75
N GLN A 146 7.20 -2.88 12.61
CA GLN A 146 7.48 -1.72 11.79
C GLN A 146 7.41 -0.44 12.59
N TYR A 147 8.29 0.49 12.25
CA TYR A 147 8.30 1.84 12.82
C TYR A 147 8.52 2.86 11.71
N ALA A 148 7.80 3.99 11.77
CA ALA A 148 7.97 5.11 10.87
C ALA A 148 8.01 6.44 11.61
N TYR A 149 8.85 7.34 11.13
CA TYR A 149 8.96 8.72 11.58
C TYR A 149 8.41 9.65 10.50
N HIS A 150 7.47 10.53 10.88
CA HIS A 150 6.78 11.42 9.95
C HIS A 150 7.23 12.86 10.14
N LEU A 151 7.80 13.44 9.09
CA LEU A 151 8.32 14.80 9.04
C LEU A 151 7.46 15.68 8.14
N LYS A 152 7.15 16.89 8.58
CA LYS A 152 6.60 17.92 7.70
C LYS A 152 7.75 18.56 6.92
N LEU A 153 7.82 18.32 5.62
CA LEU A 153 8.91 18.79 4.76
C LEU A 153 8.36 19.21 3.39
N PHE A 154 8.86 20.33 2.85
CA PHE A 154 8.49 20.86 1.52
C PHE A 154 6.97 20.94 1.27
N GLY A 155 6.19 21.31 2.29
CA GLY A 155 4.73 21.42 2.18
C GLY A 155 3.97 20.09 2.18
N GLY A 156 4.67 18.97 2.34
CA GLY A 156 4.13 17.63 2.44
C GLY A 156 4.54 16.93 3.73
N ILE A 157 4.31 15.62 3.76
CA ILE A 157 4.71 14.73 4.85
C ILE A 157 5.67 13.69 4.28
N LEU A 158 6.93 13.73 4.72
CA LEU A 158 7.93 12.71 4.47
C LEU A 158 7.90 11.70 5.61
N SER A 159 7.78 10.43 5.30
CA SER A 159 7.87 9.32 6.25
C SER A 159 9.14 8.52 5.97
N ILE A 160 9.87 8.18 7.00
CA ILE A 160 11.03 7.27 6.93
C ILE A 160 10.72 6.11 7.85
N GLY A 161 10.80 4.89 7.34
CA GLY A 161 10.42 3.71 8.09
C GLY A 161 11.43 2.59 7.98
N ALA A 162 11.42 1.74 9.00
CA ALA A 162 12.18 0.50 9.05
C ALA A 162 11.32 -0.62 9.65
N SER A 163 11.65 -1.85 9.34
CA SER A 163 11.08 -3.03 9.97
C SER A 163 12.15 -4.02 10.40
N LEU A 164 11.83 -4.75 11.46
CA LEU A 164 12.50 -5.96 11.86
C LEU A 164 11.59 -7.12 11.46
N ASP A 165 12.08 -7.96 10.59
CA ASP A 165 11.34 -9.07 10.02
C ASP A 165 11.87 -10.40 10.58
N MET A 166 10.99 -11.36 10.81
CA MET A 166 11.30 -12.76 11.06
C MET A 166 10.73 -13.58 9.92
N LEU A 167 11.60 -14.20 9.15
CA LEU A 167 11.25 -15.07 8.04
C LEU A 167 11.28 -16.52 8.55
N ASN A 168 10.27 -17.31 8.18
CA ASN A 168 10.21 -18.74 8.41
C ASN A 168 9.86 -19.42 7.10
N GLU A 169 10.80 -20.21 6.61
CA GLU A 169 10.66 -20.99 5.38
C GLU A 169 10.40 -22.43 5.72
N LYS A 170 9.53 -23.07 4.94
CA LYS A 170 9.19 -24.48 5.12
C LYS A 170 9.12 -25.20 3.80
N ILE A 171 9.56 -26.45 3.79
CA ILE A 171 9.35 -27.41 2.71
C ILE A 171 8.67 -28.63 3.31
N ASP A 172 7.51 -28.98 2.81
CA ASP A 172 6.77 -30.18 3.21
C ASP A 172 6.93 -31.27 2.14
N GLY A 173 7.98 -32.08 2.30
CA GLY A 173 8.25 -33.17 1.36
C GLY A 173 7.26 -34.33 1.44
N SER A 174 6.42 -34.41 2.49
CA SER A 174 5.37 -35.44 2.60
C SER A 174 4.27 -35.29 1.57
N LYS A 175 4.13 -34.09 0.98
CA LYS A 175 3.18 -33.76 -0.09
C LYS A 175 3.72 -34.05 -1.50
N ALA A 176 5.02 -34.41 -1.62
CA ALA A 176 5.62 -34.70 -2.89
C ALA A 176 5.18 -36.10 -3.37
N ASP A 177 4.55 -36.17 -4.52
CA ASP A 177 4.32 -37.46 -5.21
C ASP A 177 5.64 -37.86 -5.88
N LEU A 178 6.52 -38.49 -5.10
CA LEU A 178 7.79 -38.99 -5.57
C LEU A 178 7.53 -40.37 -6.17
N GLY A 179 7.74 -40.52 -7.46
CA GLY A 179 7.70 -41.84 -8.13
C GLY A 179 8.69 -42.86 -7.52
N ASP A 180 9.71 -42.38 -6.76
CA ASP A 180 10.60 -43.15 -5.91
C ASP A 180 10.55 -42.57 -4.48
N ALA A 181 9.98 -43.33 -3.56
CA ALA A 181 9.79 -42.92 -2.17
C ALA A 181 11.12 -42.71 -1.38
N ASN A 182 12.26 -43.09 -1.95
CA ASN A 182 13.59 -42.99 -1.33
C ASN A 182 14.52 -41.99 -2.04
N ASP A 183 14.01 -41.03 -2.80
CA ASP A 183 14.86 -40.03 -3.44
C ASP A 183 15.50 -39.13 -2.35
N PRO A 184 16.85 -39.21 -2.15
CA PRO A 184 17.53 -38.41 -1.13
C PRO A 184 17.54 -36.91 -1.43
N ALA A 185 17.12 -36.48 -2.61
CA ALA A 185 17.06 -35.08 -2.98
C ALA A 185 15.84 -34.36 -2.36
N PHE A 186 14.82 -35.12 -1.93
CA PHE A 186 13.62 -34.57 -1.29
C PHE A 186 13.50 -35.05 0.16
N PRO A 187 13.22 -34.15 1.10
CA PRO A 187 12.94 -34.54 2.48
C PRO A 187 11.65 -35.36 2.54
N SER A 188 11.65 -36.47 3.27
CA SER A 188 10.44 -37.26 3.53
C SER A 188 9.53 -36.66 4.59
N SER A 189 9.92 -35.56 5.23
CA SER A 189 9.21 -34.86 6.30
C SER A 189 9.25 -33.35 6.09
N GLU A 190 8.47 -32.61 6.90
CA GLU A 190 8.52 -31.15 6.92
C GLU A 190 9.89 -30.66 7.46
N LEU A 191 10.57 -29.82 6.69
CA LEU A 191 11.77 -29.09 7.10
C LEU A 191 11.43 -27.60 7.22
N SER A 192 11.96 -26.95 8.25
CA SER A 192 11.76 -25.52 8.44
C SER A 192 13.03 -24.82 8.92
N GLY A 193 13.14 -23.55 8.59
CA GLY A 193 14.23 -22.68 9.03
C GLY A 193 13.73 -21.25 9.24
N SER A 194 14.35 -20.54 10.18
CA SER A 194 13.99 -19.15 10.46
C SER A 194 15.21 -18.25 10.46
N LYS A 195 15.05 -17.01 10.02
CA LYS A 195 16.06 -15.95 10.06
C LYS A 195 15.42 -14.59 10.33
N PHE A 196 16.20 -13.74 10.99
CA PHE A 196 15.87 -12.33 11.10
C PHE A 196 16.37 -11.57 9.88
N ASP A 197 15.63 -10.51 9.55
CA ASP A 197 15.89 -9.64 8.43
C ASP A 197 15.47 -8.21 8.75
N VAL A 198 15.86 -7.27 7.90
CA VAL A 198 15.57 -5.85 8.06
C VAL A 198 15.09 -5.29 6.74
N SER A 199 14.08 -4.42 6.81
CA SER A 199 13.60 -3.67 5.65
C SER A 199 13.55 -2.17 5.97
N ALA A 200 13.67 -1.33 4.93
CA ALA A 200 13.60 0.12 5.09
C ALA A 200 12.86 0.76 3.92
N GLY A 201 12.31 1.95 4.16
CA GLY A 201 11.64 2.68 3.12
C GLY A 201 11.43 4.15 3.45
N ILE A 202 11.05 4.87 2.43
CA ILE A 202 10.61 6.26 2.50
C ILE A 202 9.27 6.41 1.79
N TYR A 203 8.46 7.35 2.26
CA TYR A 203 7.15 7.64 1.67
C TYR A 203 6.88 9.13 1.75
N TYR A 204 6.33 9.73 0.70
CA TYR A 204 6.05 11.15 0.64
C TYR A 204 4.61 11.41 0.20
N LEU A 205 3.91 12.24 0.96
CA LEU A 205 2.56 12.73 0.67
C LEU A 205 2.61 14.22 0.41
N HIS A 206 2.13 14.69 -0.73
CA HIS A 206 2.05 16.12 -1.04
C HIS A 206 0.77 16.45 -1.81
N GLY A 207 -0.21 17.02 -1.11
CA GLY A 207 -1.51 17.33 -1.70
C GLY A 207 -2.19 16.10 -2.31
N PRO A 208 -2.44 16.09 -3.64
CA PRO A 208 -3.04 14.93 -4.30
C PRO A 208 -2.02 13.82 -4.65
N TRP A 209 -0.73 14.07 -4.54
CA TRP A 209 0.35 13.14 -4.86
C TRP A 209 0.75 12.28 -3.68
N TYR A 210 1.04 11.04 -3.93
CA TYR A 210 1.70 10.17 -2.99
C TYR A 210 2.68 9.24 -3.71
N GLY A 211 3.72 8.84 -3.01
CA GLY A 211 4.67 7.87 -3.51
C GLY A 211 5.66 7.45 -2.46
N GLY A 212 6.21 6.26 -2.63
CA GLY A 212 7.19 5.70 -1.72
C GLY A 212 8.08 4.70 -2.42
N ILE A 213 9.27 4.54 -1.90
CA ILE A 213 10.21 3.49 -2.27
C ILE A 213 10.62 2.72 -1.02
N ALA A 214 10.81 1.44 -1.16
CA ALA A 214 11.27 0.57 -0.08
C ALA A 214 12.20 -0.50 -0.61
N ALA A 215 13.09 -0.96 0.25
CA ALA A 215 13.89 -2.15 0.05
C ALA A 215 13.57 -3.12 1.19
N LEU A 216 13.00 -4.25 0.84
CA LEU A 216 12.74 -5.36 1.73
C LEU A 216 13.93 -6.34 1.66
N HIS A 217 14.12 -7.13 2.68
CA HIS A 217 15.16 -8.15 2.76
C HIS A 217 16.57 -7.58 2.54
N LEU A 218 16.90 -6.51 3.27
CA LEU A 218 18.19 -5.83 3.14
C LEU A 218 19.39 -6.70 3.55
N THR A 219 19.19 -7.66 4.46
CA THR A 219 20.27 -8.55 4.92
C THR A 219 20.46 -9.75 4.01
N MET A 220 19.51 -9.98 3.05
CA MET A 220 19.53 -11.12 2.12
C MET A 220 19.88 -12.45 2.84
N PRO A 221 19.08 -12.83 3.86
CA PRO A 221 19.48 -13.96 4.70
C PRO A 221 19.43 -15.28 3.93
N THR A 222 20.34 -16.19 4.27
CA THR A 222 20.24 -17.58 3.85
C THR A 222 19.56 -18.37 4.95
N VAL A 223 18.40 -18.95 4.63
CA VAL A 223 17.64 -19.83 5.51
C VAL A 223 18.04 -21.26 5.24
N TYR A 224 18.49 -21.97 6.26
CA TYR A 224 18.86 -23.39 6.16
C TYR A 224 17.65 -24.25 6.54
N LEU A 225 17.32 -25.18 5.65
CA LEU A 225 16.22 -26.15 5.79
C LEU A 225 16.82 -27.53 6.00
N GLY A 226 16.93 -27.96 7.25
CA GLY A 226 17.68 -29.15 7.62
C GLY A 226 19.18 -28.95 7.42
N GLU A 227 19.91 -30.06 7.10
CA GLU A 227 21.38 -30.06 6.99
C GLU A 227 21.87 -29.73 5.58
N THR A 228 21.05 -29.94 4.55
CA THR A 228 21.49 -29.94 3.14
C THR A 228 20.85 -28.86 2.27
N ASN A 229 19.70 -28.34 2.65
CA ASN A 229 18.97 -27.40 1.83
C ASN A 229 19.15 -25.95 2.32
N GLU A 230 19.41 -25.04 1.42
CA GLU A 230 19.49 -23.61 1.71
C GLU A 230 18.62 -22.80 0.75
N LEU A 231 17.90 -21.81 1.31
CA LEU A 231 17.12 -20.83 0.58
C LEU A 231 17.73 -19.44 0.76
N LYS A 232 18.15 -18.81 -0.33
CA LYS A 232 18.66 -17.43 -0.32
C LYS A 232 17.53 -16.47 -0.59
N VAL A 233 17.19 -15.65 0.40
CA VAL A 233 16.20 -14.59 0.23
C VAL A 233 16.87 -13.42 -0.49
N LYS A 234 16.25 -12.94 -1.59
CA LYS A 234 16.76 -11.80 -2.35
C LYS A 234 16.16 -10.50 -1.84
N SER A 235 16.91 -9.40 -1.95
CA SER A 235 16.33 -8.06 -1.71
C SER A 235 15.25 -7.76 -2.73
N LEU A 236 14.15 -7.16 -2.24
CA LEU A 236 13.02 -6.77 -3.05
C LEU A 236 12.82 -5.25 -2.97
N TYR A 237 12.88 -4.59 -4.11
CA TYR A 237 12.69 -3.16 -4.23
C TYR A 237 11.28 -2.86 -4.71
N ASN A 238 10.56 -2.07 -3.93
CA ASN A 238 9.19 -1.65 -4.22
C ASN A 238 9.15 -0.15 -4.46
N LEU A 239 8.39 0.28 -5.47
CA LEU A 239 8.02 1.67 -5.70
C LEU A 239 6.51 1.75 -5.87
N VAL A 240 5.87 2.60 -5.08
CA VAL A 240 4.44 2.91 -5.20
C VAL A 240 4.29 4.39 -5.49
N ALA A 241 3.43 4.74 -6.45
CA ALA A 241 3.08 6.13 -6.73
C ALA A 241 1.63 6.24 -7.16
N GLY A 242 1.00 7.38 -6.86
CA GLY A 242 -0.36 7.64 -7.29
C GLY A 242 -0.77 9.10 -7.20
N TYR A 243 -1.92 9.40 -7.77
CA TYR A 243 -2.46 10.75 -7.83
C TYR A 243 -3.98 10.74 -7.66
N ASN A 244 -4.51 11.64 -6.82
CA ASN A 244 -5.94 11.78 -6.57
C ASN A 244 -6.52 12.90 -7.44
N ILE A 245 -7.15 12.56 -8.57
CA ILE A 245 -7.81 13.50 -9.49
C ILE A 245 -9.22 13.77 -8.99
N LYS A 246 -9.46 14.95 -8.42
CA LYS A 246 -10.79 15.37 -8.07
C LYS A 246 -11.55 15.76 -9.33
N THR A 247 -12.71 15.14 -9.57
CA THR A 247 -13.58 15.47 -10.71
C THR A 247 -14.40 16.75 -10.43
N ARG A 248 -15.19 17.19 -11.41
CA ARG A 248 -16.13 18.31 -11.21
C ARG A 248 -17.19 18.00 -10.15
N ASN A 249 -17.62 16.75 -10.06
CA ASN A 249 -18.49 16.28 -8.99
C ASN A 249 -17.61 15.85 -7.80
N PRO A 250 -17.70 16.53 -6.64
CA PRO A 250 -16.84 16.27 -5.48
C PRO A 250 -17.01 14.86 -4.90
N LEU A 251 -18.09 14.16 -5.25
CA LEU A 251 -18.34 12.78 -4.82
C LEU A 251 -17.43 11.76 -5.54
N PHE A 252 -16.85 12.13 -6.70
CA PHE A 252 -16.04 11.23 -7.49
C PHE A 252 -14.58 11.65 -7.52
N THR A 253 -13.69 10.69 -7.36
CA THR A 253 -12.23 10.86 -7.49
C THR A 253 -11.70 9.74 -8.38
N ILE A 254 -10.89 10.10 -9.37
CA ILE A 254 -10.14 9.13 -10.17
C ILE A 254 -8.74 9.03 -9.59
N VAL A 255 -8.29 7.78 -9.32
CA VAL A 255 -6.99 7.52 -8.71
C VAL A 255 -6.18 6.60 -9.60
N PRO A 256 -5.41 7.16 -10.55
CA PRO A 256 -4.34 6.40 -11.19
C PRO A 256 -3.23 6.14 -10.18
N SER A 257 -2.72 4.91 -10.16
CA SER A 257 -1.59 4.51 -9.32
C SER A 257 -0.76 3.43 -9.99
N THR A 258 0.46 3.26 -9.55
CA THR A 258 1.35 2.20 -10.02
C THR A 258 2.11 1.61 -8.85
N MET A 259 2.40 0.34 -8.95
CA MET A 259 3.34 -0.37 -8.11
C MET A 259 4.38 -1.05 -8.99
N LEU A 260 5.65 -0.78 -8.74
CA LEU A 260 6.77 -1.39 -9.43
C LEU A 260 7.54 -2.23 -8.42
N ARG A 261 7.93 -3.44 -8.81
CA ARG A 261 8.68 -4.39 -7.99
C ARG A 261 9.86 -4.94 -8.77
N PHE A 262 11.00 -5.08 -8.09
CA PHE A 262 12.22 -5.62 -8.66
C PHE A 262 13.01 -6.40 -7.61
N ASP A 263 13.37 -7.64 -7.92
CA ASP A 263 14.12 -8.56 -7.02
C ASP A 263 15.57 -8.77 -7.46
N GLY A 264 16.08 -7.92 -8.34
CA GLY A 264 17.42 -8.06 -8.95
C GLY A 264 17.42 -8.90 -10.23
N SER A 265 16.38 -9.69 -10.51
CA SER A 265 16.26 -10.53 -11.71
C SER A 265 14.92 -10.32 -12.43
N GLN A 266 13.84 -10.13 -11.71
CA GLN A 266 12.50 -9.97 -12.25
C GLN A 266 11.94 -8.59 -11.96
N PHE A 267 11.18 -8.06 -12.92
CA PHE A 267 10.50 -6.78 -12.81
C PHE A 267 9.01 -6.97 -13.04
N ARG A 268 8.18 -6.49 -12.12
CA ARG A 268 6.73 -6.42 -12.26
C ARG A 268 6.27 -4.98 -12.13
N ALA A 269 5.36 -4.56 -13.00
CA ALA A 269 4.69 -3.27 -12.95
C ALA A 269 3.19 -3.48 -12.95
N ASP A 270 2.51 -2.93 -11.95
CA ASP A 270 1.05 -2.92 -11.87
C ASP A 270 0.55 -1.50 -12.09
N LEU A 271 -0.16 -1.28 -13.19
CA LEU A 271 -0.75 0.01 -13.59
C LEU A 271 -2.24 -0.01 -13.26
N THR A 272 -2.67 0.76 -12.30
CA THR A 272 -4.00 0.70 -11.73
C THR A 272 -4.79 1.98 -11.96
N GLY A 273 -6.03 1.84 -12.40
CA GLY A 273 -7.02 2.91 -12.48
C GLY A 273 -8.21 2.63 -11.56
N ARG A 274 -8.48 3.53 -10.60
CA ARG A 274 -9.62 3.42 -9.67
C ARG A 274 -10.55 4.60 -9.82
N LEU A 275 -11.85 4.35 -9.90
CA LEU A 275 -12.89 5.34 -9.70
C LEU A 275 -13.47 5.17 -8.29
N GLN A 276 -13.39 6.21 -7.49
CA GLN A 276 -13.92 6.23 -6.12
C GLN A 276 -15.13 7.15 -6.04
N TYR A 277 -16.19 6.66 -5.40
CA TYR A 277 -17.34 7.42 -4.96
C TYR A 277 -17.31 7.54 -3.44
N ALA A 278 -17.33 8.75 -2.91
CA ALA A 278 -17.32 8.98 -1.47
C ALA A 278 -18.46 9.94 -1.09
N ARG A 279 -19.29 9.50 -0.14
CA ARG A 279 -20.37 10.31 0.44
C ARG A 279 -20.47 10.00 1.94
N ASP A 280 -20.35 11.04 2.76
CA ASP A 280 -20.35 10.91 4.22
C ASP A 280 -19.29 9.93 4.72
N LYS A 281 -19.70 8.88 5.44
CA LYS A 281 -18.83 7.81 5.93
C LYS A 281 -18.75 6.59 4.99
N LYS A 282 -19.35 6.68 3.80
CA LYS A 282 -19.40 5.60 2.82
C LYS A 282 -18.43 5.88 1.68
N ARG A 283 -17.67 4.89 1.29
CA ARG A 283 -16.80 4.92 0.11
C ARG A 283 -17.03 3.67 -0.70
N LEU A 284 -17.26 3.82 -1.98
CA LEU A 284 -17.28 2.72 -2.95
C LEU A 284 -16.20 2.97 -3.97
N TYR A 285 -15.61 1.94 -4.49
CA TYR A 285 -14.67 2.06 -5.60
C TYR A 285 -14.71 0.82 -6.48
N GLY A 286 -14.28 1.00 -7.71
CA GLY A 286 -14.03 -0.08 -8.65
C GLY A 286 -13.00 0.36 -9.68
N GLY A 287 -12.44 -0.61 -10.38
CA GLY A 287 -11.42 -0.32 -11.37
C GLY A 287 -10.76 -1.55 -11.94
N ALA A 288 -9.65 -1.28 -12.61
CA ALA A 288 -8.83 -2.31 -13.22
C ALA A 288 -7.34 -2.02 -13.02
N SER A 289 -6.56 -3.08 -13.00
CA SER A 289 -5.10 -3.05 -13.04
C SER A 289 -4.59 -3.85 -14.21
N TYR A 290 -3.52 -3.39 -14.83
CA TYR A 290 -2.82 -4.08 -15.90
C TYR A 290 -1.36 -4.29 -15.52
N SER A 291 -0.94 -5.54 -15.51
CA SER A 291 0.45 -5.94 -15.30
C SER A 291 0.98 -6.48 -16.63
N PRO A 292 1.83 -5.72 -17.35
CA PRO A 292 2.39 -6.15 -18.60
C PRO A 292 3.04 -7.54 -18.49
N GLN A 293 2.73 -8.43 -19.42
CA GLN A 293 3.22 -9.82 -19.50
C GLN A 293 2.81 -10.74 -18.32
N HIS A 294 1.99 -10.26 -17.39
CA HIS A 294 1.50 -11.06 -16.26
C HIS A 294 -0.02 -11.21 -16.29
N SER A 295 -0.77 -10.12 -16.11
CA SER A 295 -2.19 -10.25 -15.82
C SER A 295 -3.00 -8.97 -16.08
N VAL A 296 -4.32 -9.17 -16.10
CA VAL A 296 -5.32 -8.10 -15.97
C VAL A 296 -6.17 -8.39 -14.74
N THR A 297 -6.34 -7.40 -13.87
CA THR A 297 -7.12 -7.52 -12.65
C THR A 297 -8.32 -6.60 -12.69
N LEU A 298 -9.49 -7.12 -12.35
CA LEU A 298 -10.69 -6.34 -12.07
C LEU A 298 -10.96 -6.36 -10.58
N PHE A 299 -11.36 -5.21 -10.02
CA PHE A 299 -11.62 -5.12 -8.59
C PHE A 299 -12.76 -4.18 -8.26
N VAL A 300 -13.39 -4.46 -7.14
CA VAL A 300 -14.45 -3.65 -6.54
C VAL A 300 -14.28 -3.68 -5.02
N GLY A 301 -14.64 -2.58 -4.37
CA GLY A 301 -14.60 -2.53 -2.90
C GLY A 301 -15.38 -1.35 -2.35
N GLY A 302 -15.51 -1.33 -1.04
CA GLY A 302 -16.20 -0.25 -0.37
C GLY A 302 -15.95 -0.22 1.12
N ARG A 303 -16.22 0.95 1.70
CA ARG A 303 -16.20 1.19 3.15
C ARG A 303 -17.58 1.55 3.64
N PHE A 304 -18.01 0.87 4.70
CA PHE A 304 -19.25 1.12 5.41
C PHE A 304 -18.98 1.10 6.92
N HIS A 305 -19.23 2.22 7.60
CA HIS A 305 -19.07 2.35 9.06
C HIS A 305 -17.69 1.92 9.60
N GLY A 306 -16.61 2.24 8.87
CA GLY A 306 -15.24 1.90 9.26
C GLY A 306 -14.76 0.53 8.80
N VAL A 307 -15.65 -0.34 8.30
CA VAL A 307 -15.29 -1.63 7.70
C VAL A 307 -15.07 -1.45 6.20
N ASP A 308 -13.90 -1.81 5.71
CA ASP A 308 -13.56 -1.93 4.29
C ASP A 308 -13.71 -3.40 3.87
N LEU A 309 -14.39 -3.65 2.75
CA LEU A 309 -14.45 -4.96 2.11
C LEU A 309 -14.17 -4.78 0.63
N SER A 310 -13.30 -5.61 0.08
CA SER A 310 -13.02 -5.60 -1.33
C SER A 310 -12.79 -7.00 -1.90
N TYR A 311 -12.98 -7.10 -3.20
CA TYR A 311 -12.85 -8.32 -3.97
C TYR A 311 -12.15 -8.01 -5.29
N SER A 312 -11.27 -8.89 -5.72
CA SER A 312 -10.68 -8.83 -7.06
C SER A 312 -10.52 -10.22 -7.69
N TYR A 313 -10.49 -10.18 -9.01
CA TYR A 313 -10.10 -11.30 -9.84
C TYR A 313 -8.97 -10.87 -10.77
N GLU A 314 -7.85 -11.54 -10.67
CA GLU A 314 -6.68 -11.36 -11.52
C GLU A 314 -6.64 -12.49 -12.54
N ALA A 315 -6.81 -12.17 -13.82
CA ALA A 315 -6.73 -13.11 -14.93
C ALA A 315 -5.32 -13.12 -15.50
N ASN A 316 -4.67 -14.28 -15.55
CA ASN A 316 -3.34 -14.42 -16.13
C ASN A 316 -3.43 -14.25 -17.66
N THR A 317 -2.55 -13.41 -18.22
CA THR A 317 -2.46 -13.15 -19.67
C THR A 317 -1.32 -13.91 -20.34
N SER A 318 -0.47 -14.57 -19.54
CA SER A 318 0.70 -15.33 -20.00
C SER A 318 0.70 -16.75 -19.44
N GLY A 319 1.00 -17.74 -20.26
CA GLY A 319 1.30 -19.12 -19.87
C GLY A 319 0.08 -20.01 -19.63
N MET A 320 -0.57 -19.95 -18.49
CA MET A 320 -1.59 -20.92 -18.06
C MET A 320 -3.03 -20.58 -18.44
N GLY A 321 -3.25 -19.46 -19.14
CA GLY A 321 -4.58 -19.04 -19.60
C GLY A 321 -5.44 -18.33 -18.54
N ILE A 322 -6.59 -17.82 -18.99
CA ILE A 322 -7.49 -16.98 -18.18
C ILE A 322 -8.13 -17.77 -17.02
N GLU A 323 -8.25 -19.08 -17.16
CA GLU A 323 -8.88 -19.97 -16.18
C GLU A 323 -8.03 -20.16 -14.90
N SER A 324 -6.73 -19.86 -14.95
CA SER A 324 -5.81 -19.95 -13.82
C SER A 324 -5.68 -18.65 -13.02
N GLY A 325 -6.78 -17.91 -12.89
CA GLY A 325 -6.77 -16.60 -12.21
C GLY A 325 -6.64 -16.69 -10.69
N HIS A 326 -6.25 -15.55 -10.07
CA HIS A 326 -6.19 -15.39 -8.62
C HIS A 326 -7.44 -14.68 -8.12
N LEU A 327 -8.05 -15.22 -7.08
CA LEU A 327 -9.14 -14.59 -6.35
C LEU A 327 -8.58 -13.94 -5.09
N GLU A 328 -8.94 -12.69 -4.82
CA GLU A 328 -8.52 -11.98 -3.62
C GLU A 328 -9.71 -11.34 -2.93
N VAL A 329 -9.73 -11.48 -1.61
CA VAL A 329 -10.65 -10.78 -0.70
C VAL A 329 -9.81 -10.01 0.29
N THR A 330 -10.08 -8.70 0.47
CA THR A 330 -9.47 -7.91 1.54
C THR A 330 -10.53 -7.39 2.50
N LEU A 331 -10.17 -7.39 3.77
CA LEU A 331 -10.97 -6.86 4.86
C LEU A 331 -10.15 -5.82 5.61
N GLY A 332 -10.73 -4.65 5.85
CA GLY A 332 -10.10 -3.59 6.62
C GLY A 332 -11.04 -3.07 7.70
N TYR A 333 -10.47 -2.61 8.80
CA TYR A 333 -11.19 -1.88 9.84
C TYR A 333 -10.38 -0.67 10.28
N ARG A 334 -11.03 0.49 10.30
CA ARG A 334 -10.42 1.74 10.76
C ARG A 334 -11.18 2.30 11.94
N MET A 335 -10.45 2.56 13.00
CA MET A 335 -10.99 3.09 14.24
C MET A 335 -10.22 4.35 14.66
N ASP A 336 -10.95 5.42 14.92
CA ASP A 336 -10.38 6.63 15.52
C ASP A 336 -9.90 6.32 16.95
N LEU A 337 -8.59 6.23 17.13
CA LEU A 337 -7.99 6.17 18.46
C LEU A 337 -7.83 7.59 18.98
N ASN A 338 -8.75 8.02 19.84
CA ASN A 338 -8.65 9.30 20.54
C ASN A 338 -7.58 9.20 21.65
N LEU A 339 -6.31 8.94 21.25
CA LEU A 339 -5.13 8.94 22.15
C LEU A 339 -4.70 10.35 22.54
N GLY A 340 -5.33 11.38 21.97
CA GLY A 340 -5.15 12.77 22.34
C GLY A 340 -5.75 13.01 23.71
N LYS A 341 -4.92 13.46 24.66
CA LYS A 341 -5.24 13.98 25.98
C LYS A 341 -6.73 14.25 26.18
N LYS A 342 -7.44 13.38 26.90
CA LYS A 342 -8.60 13.84 27.65
C LYS A 342 -8.07 14.99 28.52
N GLY A 343 -8.29 16.22 28.04
CA GLY A 343 -7.83 17.41 28.72
C GLY A 343 -8.31 17.35 30.16
N LYS A 344 -7.39 17.52 31.06
CA LYS A 344 -7.64 17.83 32.44
C LYS A 344 -8.39 19.18 32.52
N ASN A 345 -9.65 19.20 32.13
CA ASN A 345 -10.58 20.27 32.50
C ASN A 345 -11.75 19.66 33.25
N LYS A 346 -11.44 18.92 34.33
CA LYS A 346 -12.40 18.56 35.38
C LYS A 346 -12.67 19.72 36.36
N HIS A 347 -12.16 20.89 36.12
CA HIS A 347 -12.43 22.08 36.92
C HIS A 347 -12.93 23.23 36.04
N GLN A 348 -14.07 23.05 35.40
CA GLN A 348 -14.93 24.21 35.19
C GLN A 348 -15.56 24.51 36.55
N SER A 349 -14.99 25.49 37.20
CA SER A 349 -15.59 26.17 38.35
C SER A 349 -16.97 26.67 37.90
N VAL A 350 -18.01 26.04 38.41
CA VAL A 350 -19.37 26.56 38.33
C VAL A 350 -19.41 27.74 39.26
N ARG A 351 -19.19 28.94 38.74
CA ARG A 351 -19.54 30.18 39.47
C ARG A 351 -21.04 30.32 39.38
N PHE A 352 -21.72 29.97 40.46
CA PHE A 352 -23.07 30.45 40.72
C PHE A 352 -22.99 31.97 41.00
N LEU A 353 -23.64 32.76 40.20
CA LEU A 353 -24.13 34.09 40.53
C LEU A 353 -25.63 34.03 40.59
#